data_7c787feb80c8c9d12860d25d6c508c11
#
_entry.id   7c787feb80c8c9d12860d25d6c508c11
#
_cell.length_a   1.000
_cell.length_b   1.000
_cell.length_c   1.000
_cell.angle_alpha   90.00
_cell.angle_beta   90.00
_cell.angle_gamma   90.00
#
_symmetry.space_group_name_H-M   'P 1'
#
loop_
_entity.id
_entity.type
_entity.pdbx_description
1 polymer ?
#
loop_
_entity_poly.entity_id
_entity_poly.type
_entity_poly.pdbx_seq_one_letter_code
_entity_poly.pdbx_strand_id
1 'polypeptide(L)'
;MVDSGFGRPVFGSPGRRSVLKAGLVAGATLSMPFVARGASKQPIRIGQPSILSGRLAQLGISSRNAAQMVVDAFNAAGGLDGRTIELISRDSKGKPDEAARVVRELINNDGCQIILDSEASSGAFAVQEVVRETGTLCIHADSETTSLTADPKIRAPNAFRCARQVLHDSIVGGSYAAGIAKAQGLKRWMTCSPDYVYGRDSSSEFLDYLKMFEPSVEAVGATWPKLFAPDYTENVTRILETKPQALYSALYSGDLVSFIDQGNLYGLFDQVKFFAINMADYTTLHAVKKLPAGIYSCNRYLSTFPATKSNAEWSAAYDKRYNVLPLNWAWQNALAMQFLVEAIKKTGSDDGKVLAGALRGMTVESPFGAKGTVTMRAEDQTIVDYAIGWGVTIPQAPFVEGMQAADWTVIAARETEWKKQKGWA
;
A
#
# COMPACT_ATOMS: atom_id res chain seq x y z
N MET A 1 78.55 -5.81 -5.00
CA MET A 1 79.31 -5.59 -6.23
C MET A 1 78.60 -4.52 -7.02
N VAL A 2 79.34 -3.39 -7.07
CA VAL A 2 79.49 -2.43 -8.17
C VAL A 2 78.18 -1.71 -8.55
N ASP A 3 77.97 -0.53 -8.20
CA ASP A 3 78.64 0.79 -8.19
C ASP A 3 78.30 1.62 -9.45
N SER A 4 78.12 2.89 -9.17
CA SER A 4 78.25 4.09 -9.99
C SER A 4 77.06 4.41 -10.92
N GLY A 5 76.70 5.66 -11.05
CA GLY A 5 77.14 6.88 -10.46
C GLY A 5 76.50 8.08 -11.18
N PHE A 6 76.35 9.12 -10.41
CA PHE A 6 76.51 10.56 -10.71
C PHE A 6 76.12 11.19 -12.05
N GLY A 7 75.39 12.30 -11.91
CA GLY A 7 75.50 13.42 -12.86
C GLY A 7 74.42 14.50 -12.73
N ARG A 8 74.57 15.42 -11.74
CA ARG A 8 74.10 16.80 -11.88
C ARG A 8 75.18 17.65 -12.54
N PRO A 9 74.86 18.64 -13.32
CA PRO A 9 75.09 20.05 -12.88
C PRO A 9 73.95 20.98 -13.35
N VAL A 10 73.58 22.01 -12.54
CA VAL A 10 74.05 23.28 -12.12
C VAL A 10 73.94 24.44 -13.20
N PHE A 11 73.04 25.32 -12.86
CA PHE A 11 72.93 26.79 -13.05
C PHE A 11 73.33 27.51 -14.36
N GLY A 12 72.44 28.49 -14.72
CA GLY A 12 72.76 29.65 -15.56
C GLY A 12 71.59 30.54 -15.88
N SER A 13 71.27 31.53 -15.05
CA SER A 13 70.76 32.82 -15.57
C SER A 13 71.92 33.71 -15.85
N PRO A 14 71.86 34.68 -16.73
CA PRO A 14 71.05 35.87 -16.60
C PRO A 14 70.67 36.60 -17.92
N GLY A 15 69.92 37.65 -17.83
CA GLY A 15 70.02 38.74 -18.80
C GLY A 15 68.72 39.40 -19.25
N ARG A 16 68.48 40.54 -18.62
CA ARG A 16 67.48 41.54 -19.07
C ARG A 16 67.92 42.22 -20.38
N ARG A 17 66.91 42.72 -21.10
CA ARG A 17 66.81 43.79 -22.12
C ARG A 17 66.63 43.28 -23.55
N SER A 18 65.44 43.51 -24.12
CA SER A 18 65.19 44.65 -25.05
C SER A 18 63.84 44.43 -25.78
N VAL A 19 62.91 45.32 -25.55
CA VAL A 19 62.24 46.23 -26.47
C VAL A 19 61.35 45.69 -27.60
N LEU A 20 60.10 46.02 -27.44
CA LEU A 20 59.07 46.50 -28.38
C LEU A 20 59.14 46.01 -29.85
N LYS A 21 58.11 45.29 -30.27
CA LYS A 21 57.34 45.63 -31.48
C LYS A 21 55.92 45.21 -31.38
N ALA A 22 55.00 46.13 -31.67
CA ALA A 22 53.58 46.02 -31.67
C ALA A 22 53.11 45.03 -32.74
N GLY A 23 52.15 44.15 -32.38
CA GLY A 23 51.36 43.37 -33.28
C GLY A 23 49.96 43.21 -32.69
N LEU A 24 48.99 44.00 -33.17
CA LEU A 24 47.58 43.81 -32.92
C LEU A 24 47.14 42.42 -33.48
N VAL A 25 46.83 41.47 -32.62
CA VAL A 25 46.05 40.31 -32.99
C VAL A 25 44.74 40.44 -32.23
N ALA A 26 43.66 40.73 -32.99
CA ALA A 26 42.29 40.69 -32.50
C ALA A 26 41.96 39.29 -32.05
N GLY A 27 42.02 39.03 -30.76
CA GLY A 27 41.56 37.82 -30.14
C GLY A 27 40.03 37.81 -30.12
N ALA A 28 39.41 37.07 -31.05
CA ALA A 28 38.01 36.71 -30.94
C ALA A 28 37.87 35.81 -29.70
N THR A 29 37.44 36.37 -28.60
CA THR A 29 36.96 35.63 -27.45
C THR A 29 35.66 34.93 -27.87
N LEU A 30 35.75 33.65 -28.22
CA LEU A 30 34.61 32.76 -28.27
C LEU A 30 34.01 32.75 -26.85
N SER A 31 33.00 33.58 -26.62
CA SER A 31 32.12 33.46 -25.47
C SER A 31 31.35 32.17 -25.66
N MET A 32 31.88 31.06 -25.11
CA MET A 32 31.03 29.87 -24.89
C MET A 32 29.87 30.34 -24.03
N PRO A 33 28.60 30.03 -24.43
CA PRO A 33 27.49 30.29 -23.56
C PRO A 33 27.73 29.48 -22.29
N PHE A 34 27.96 30.18 -21.19
CA PHE A 34 27.97 29.61 -19.86
C PHE A 34 26.49 29.14 -19.64
N VAL A 35 26.21 27.89 -19.95
CA VAL A 35 24.98 27.28 -19.51
C VAL A 35 25.07 27.27 -18.00
N ALA A 36 24.49 28.28 -17.37
CA ALA A 36 24.24 28.30 -15.96
C ALA A 36 23.36 27.05 -15.70
N ARG A 37 23.98 25.94 -15.28
CA ARG A 37 23.25 24.88 -14.61
C ARG A 37 22.64 25.56 -13.40
N GLY A 38 21.36 25.90 -13.51
CA GLY A 38 20.60 26.42 -12.39
C GLY A 38 20.89 25.52 -11.18
N ALA A 39 21.17 26.13 -10.04
CA ALA A 39 21.40 25.41 -8.80
C ALA A 39 20.28 24.37 -8.69
N SER A 40 20.65 23.10 -8.61
CA SER A 40 19.70 22.00 -8.47
C SER A 40 18.82 22.32 -7.26
N LYS A 41 17.54 22.62 -7.50
CA LYS A 41 16.59 22.85 -6.41
C LYS A 41 16.54 21.58 -5.59
N GLN A 42 16.58 21.69 -4.25
CA GLN A 42 16.53 20.53 -3.36
C GLN A 42 15.30 19.66 -3.67
N PRO A 43 15.46 18.33 -3.73
CA PRO A 43 14.34 17.44 -4.00
C PRO A 43 13.29 17.50 -2.89
N ILE A 44 12.05 17.17 -3.23
CA ILE A 44 10.98 16.93 -2.27
C ILE A 44 11.19 15.52 -1.74
N ARG A 45 11.55 15.36 -0.46
CA ARG A 45 11.83 14.07 0.14
C ARG A 45 10.61 13.47 0.78
N ILE A 46 10.25 12.26 0.32
CA ILE A 46 9.15 11.45 0.86
C ILE A 46 9.75 10.20 1.49
N GLY A 47 9.53 10.01 2.78
CA GLY A 47 9.97 8.84 3.51
C GLY A 47 8.93 7.73 3.44
N GLN A 48 9.38 6.49 3.19
CA GLN A 48 8.51 5.33 3.13
C GLN A 48 8.99 4.25 4.10
N PRO A 49 8.46 4.19 5.34
CA PRO A 49 8.57 2.99 6.16
C PRO A 49 7.79 1.87 5.46
N SER A 50 8.37 0.68 5.33
CA SER A 50 7.75 -0.43 4.63
C SER A 50 8.32 -1.77 5.09
N ILE A 51 7.56 -2.85 4.93
CA ILE A 51 7.98 -4.21 5.26
C ILE A 51 8.74 -4.79 4.05
N LEU A 52 10.08 -4.65 4.04
CA LEU A 52 10.91 -5.06 2.89
C LEU A 52 11.60 -6.41 3.11
N SER A 53 11.43 -7.03 4.27
CA SER A 53 12.00 -8.34 4.60
C SER A 53 10.98 -9.25 5.28
N GLY A 54 11.29 -10.57 5.35
CA GLY A 54 10.41 -11.57 5.95
C GLY A 54 9.23 -11.99 5.04
N ARG A 55 8.21 -12.62 5.64
CA ARG A 55 7.09 -13.25 4.90
C ARG A 55 6.17 -12.25 4.16
N LEU A 56 6.17 -11.00 4.56
CA LEU A 56 5.40 -9.93 3.92
C LEU A 56 6.22 -9.09 2.94
N ALA A 57 7.49 -9.41 2.72
CA ALA A 57 8.41 -8.62 1.89
C ALA A 57 7.84 -8.31 0.49
N GLN A 58 7.17 -9.26 -0.13
CA GLN A 58 6.58 -9.06 -1.46
C GLN A 58 5.54 -7.95 -1.48
N LEU A 59 4.75 -7.80 -0.40
CA LEU A 59 3.78 -6.71 -0.27
C LEU A 59 4.50 -5.36 -0.19
N GLY A 60 5.49 -5.22 0.71
CA GLY A 60 6.24 -3.97 0.87
C GLY A 60 7.08 -3.61 -0.36
N ILE A 61 7.70 -4.59 -1.03
CA ILE A 61 8.40 -4.38 -2.29
C ILE A 61 7.42 -3.89 -3.37
N SER A 62 6.22 -4.48 -3.43
CA SER A 62 5.17 -4.07 -4.36
C SER A 62 4.70 -2.64 -4.11
N SER A 63 4.57 -2.23 -2.84
CA SER A 63 4.28 -0.85 -2.41
C SER A 63 5.32 0.14 -2.93
N ARG A 64 6.60 -0.15 -2.62
CA ARG A 64 7.73 0.69 -3.05
C ARG A 64 7.79 0.83 -4.56
N ASN A 65 7.67 -0.28 -5.27
CA ASN A 65 7.72 -0.29 -6.73
C ASN A 65 6.61 0.57 -7.35
N ALA A 66 5.40 0.47 -6.85
CA ALA A 66 4.26 1.22 -7.35
C ALA A 66 4.37 2.72 -7.05
N ALA A 67 4.79 3.10 -5.84
CA ALA A 67 5.07 4.49 -5.49
C ALA A 67 6.18 5.07 -6.38
N GLN A 68 7.26 4.30 -6.62
CA GLN A 68 8.37 4.72 -7.47
C GLN A 68 7.95 4.94 -8.93
N MET A 69 7.00 4.16 -9.47
CA MET A 69 6.47 4.42 -10.82
C MET A 69 5.84 5.81 -10.95
N VAL A 70 5.07 6.23 -9.95
CA VAL A 70 4.43 7.55 -9.94
C VAL A 70 5.47 8.66 -9.78
N VAL A 71 6.46 8.46 -8.89
CA VAL A 71 7.58 9.38 -8.70
C VAL A 71 8.36 9.59 -9.99
N ASP A 72 8.70 8.50 -10.68
CA ASP A 72 9.48 8.58 -11.92
C ASP A 72 8.70 9.29 -13.04
N ALA A 73 7.40 9.06 -13.14
CA ALA A 73 6.54 9.76 -14.10
C ALA A 73 6.48 11.27 -13.80
N PHE A 74 6.34 11.65 -12.53
CA PHE A 74 6.37 13.05 -12.10
C PHE A 74 7.72 13.72 -12.41
N ASN A 75 8.83 13.04 -12.08
CA ASN A 75 10.18 13.54 -12.32
C ASN A 75 10.49 13.69 -13.81
N ALA A 76 10.07 12.70 -14.63
CA ALA A 76 10.24 12.74 -16.08
C ALA A 76 9.42 13.87 -16.75
N ALA A 77 8.30 14.27 -16.15
CA ALA A 77 7.49 15.40 -16.57
C ALA A 77 8.07 16.78 -16.15
N GLY A 78 9.25 16.80 -15.50
CA GLY A 78 9.95 18.02 -15.06
C GLY A 78 9.73 18.37 -13.60
N GLY A 79 9.00 17.57 -12.83
CA GLY A 79 8.77 17.78 -11.40
C GLY A 79 7.99 19.06 -11.09
N LEU A 80 8.18 19.61 -9.90
CA LEU A 80 7.63 20.90 -9.50
C LEU A 80 8.67 22.01 -9.78
N ASP A 81 8.51 22.76 -10.83
CA ASP A 81 9.45 23.81 -11.24
C ASP A 81 10.92 23.35 -11.29
N GLY A 82 11.16 22.13 -11.76
CA GLY A 82 12.47 21.48 -11.82
C GLY A 82 12.92 20.80 -10.52
N ARG A 83 12.10 20.79 -9.45
CA ARG A 83 12.33 19.99 -8.25
C ARG A 83 11.76 18.59 -8.45
N THR A 84 12.57 17.59 -8.25
CA THR A 84 12.19 16.17 -8.31
C THR A 84 11.65 15.68 -6.95
N ILE A 85 10.92 14.58 -6.96
CA ILE A 85 10.62 13.80 -5.74
C ILE A 85 11.73 12.76 -5.57
N GLU A 86 12.23 12.62 -4.34
CA GLU A 86 13.10 11.53 -3.88
C GLU A 86 12.32 10.67 -2.89
N LEU A 87 12.06 9.41 -3.24
CA LEU A 87 11.40 8.44 -2.37
C LEU A 87 12.47 7.64 -1.61
N ILE A 88 12.49 7.76 -0.28
CA ILE A 88 13.45 7.08 0.60
C ILE A 88 12.72 5.99 1.36
N SER A 89 12.92 4.73 0.95
CA SER A 89 12.28 3.57 1.59
C SER A 89 13.22 2.92 2.61
N ARG A 90 12.67 2.54 3.78
CA ARG A 90 13.40 1.83 4.84
C ARG A 90 12.61 0.65 5.38
N ASP A 91 13.31 -0.44 5.68
CA ASP A 91 12.71 -1.70 6.17
C ASP A 91 12.37 -1.61 7.67
N SER A 92 11.09 -1.75 7.99
CA SER A 92 10.57 -1.88 9.38
C SER A 92 10.56 -3.32 9.88
N LYS A 93 10.75 -4.30 9.00
CA LYS A 93 10.64 -5.74 9.30
C LYS A 93 9.26 -6.16 9.81
N GLY A 94 8.24 -5.32 9.61
CA GLY A 94 6.88 -5.55 10.11
C GLY A 94 6.72 -5.45 11.63
N LYS A 95 7.65 -4.75 12.31
CA LYS A 95 7.62 -4.56 13.76
C LYS A 95 7.24 -3.12 14.11
N PRO A 96 6.23 -2.88 14.96
CA PRO A 96 5.76 -1.52 15.29
C PRO A 96 6.84 -0.60 15.86
N ASP A 97 7.71 -1.11 16.73
CA ASP A 97 8.83 -0.37 17.30
C ASP A 97 9.87 0.03 16.24
N GLU A 98 10.19 -0.88 15.32
CA GLU A 98 11.06 -0.58 14.17
C GLU A 98 10.40 0.43 13.21
N ALA A 99 9.11 0.31 12.94
CA ALA A 99 8.37 1.28 12.12
C ALA A 99 8.47 2.69 12.71
N ALA A 100 8.21 2.85 14.02
CA ALA A 100 8.36 4.13 14.71
C ALA A 100 9.80 4.67 14.66
N ARG A 101 10.81 3.79 14.85
CA ARG A 101 12.23 4.17 14.76
C ARG A 101 12.59 4.65 13.36
N VAL A 102 12.21 3.88 12.36
CA VAL A 102 12.47 4.18 10.93
C VAL A 102 11.85 5.52 10.53
N VAL A 103 10.61 5.81 10.96
CA VAL A 103 9.95 7.10 10.66
C VAL A 103 10.69 8.26 11.29
N ARG A 104 11.13 8.14 12.55
CA ARG A 104 11.95 9.19 13.18
C ARG A 104 13.26 9.43 12.44
N GLU A 105 13.91 8.38 11.93
CA GLU A 105 15.13 8.52 11.12
C GLU A 105 14.85 9.20 9.77
N LEU A 106 13.78 8.80 9.07
CA LEU A 106 13.38 9.43 7.81
C LEU A 106 13.12 10.94 7.99
N ILE A 107 12.47 11.32 9.08
CA ILE A 107 12.17 12.73 9.36
C ILE A 107 13.44 13.49 9.80
N ASN A 108 14.17 12.97 10.79
CA ASN A 108 15.24 13.74 11.45
C ASN A 108 16.58 13.66 10.73
N ASN A 109 16.91 12.51 10.13
CA ASN A 109 18.22 12.29 9.50
C ASN A 109 18.17 12.49 7.98
N ASP A 110 17.10 12.00 7.33
CA ASP A 110 16.96 12.10 5.88
C ASP A 110 16.22 13.39 5.46
N GLY A 111 15.61 14.11 6.39
CA GLY A 111 14.90 15.36 6.13
C GLY A 111 13.61 15.16 5.32
N CYS A 112 12.94 14.03 5.48
CA CYS A 112 11.66 13.77 4.83
C CYS A 112 10.55 14.64 5.43
N GLN A 113 9.87 15.38 4.58
CA GLN A 113 8.78 16.29 4.97
C GLN A 113 7.41 15.64 4.92
N ILE A 114 7.33 14.49 4.26
CA ILE A 114 6.11 13.71 4.03
C ILE A 114 6.43 12.25 4.30
N ILE A 115 5.53 11.52 4.92
CA ILE A 115 5.61 10.07 5.12
C ILE A 115 4.52 9.37 4.30
N LEU A 116 4.94 8.46 3.44
CA LEU A 116 4.09 7.48 2.78
C LEU A 116 4.20 6.17 3.57
N ASP A 117 3.25 5.93 4.47
CA ASP A 117 3.30 4.78 5.36
C ASP A 117 2.81 3.51 4.66
N SER A 118 3.71 2.53 4.53
CA SER A 118 3.47 1.23 3.90
C SER A 118 3.60 0.10 4.91
N GLU A 119 2.92 0.24 6.06
CA GLU A 119 2.93 -0.70 7.16
C GLU A 119 1.61 -1.46 7.31
N ALA A 120 1.69 -2.67 7.87
CA ALA A 120 0.52 -3.34 8.39
C ALA A 120 -0.07 -2.57 9.59
N SER A 121 -1.33 -2.85 9.95
CA SER A 121 -2.10 -2.03 10.90
C SER A 121 -1.39 -1.74 12.23
N SER A 122 -0.69 -2.72 12.80
CA SER A 122 0.04 -2.48 14.06
C SER A 122 1.20 -1.50 13.90
N GLY A 123 1.92 -1.57 12.79
CA GLY A 123 2.99 -0.62 12.45
C GLY A 123 2.45 0.77 12.18
N ALA A 124 1.32 0.87 11.46
CA ALA A 124 0.69 2.14 11.11
C ALA A 124 0.24 2.95 12.34
N PHE A 125 -0.24 2.30 13.41
CA PHE A 125 -0.51 2.99 14.68
C PHE A 125 0.76 3.60 15.26
N ALA A 126 1.88 2.87 15.25
CA ALA A 126 3.15 3.38 15.75
C ALA A 126 3.69 4.53 14.88
N VAL A 127 3.55 4.45 13.56
CA VAL A 127 3.85 5.55 12.63
C VAL A 127 2.97 6.76 12.93
N GLN A 128 1.66 6.57 13.12
CA GLN A 128 0.72 7.66 13.39
C GLN A 128 1.06 8.45 14.66
N GLU A 129 1.51 7.78 15.72
CA GLU A 129 1.97 8.48 16.93
C GLU A 129 3.19 9.37 16.64
N VAL A 130 4.17 8.88 15.87
CA VAL A 130 5.34 9.69 15.50
C VAL A 130 4.95 10.91 14.66
N VAL A 131 4.11 10.71 13.63
CA VAL A 131 3.72 11.83 12.77
C VAL A 131 2.78 12.82 13.47
N ARG A 132 1.99 12.37 14.46
CA ARG A 132 1.21 13.24 15.34
C ARG A 132 2.12 14.12 16.19
N GLU A 133 3.18 13.54 16.78
CA GLU A 133 4.17 14.22 17.60
C GLU A 133 4.96 15.28 16.78
N THR A 134 5.39 14.91 15.58
CA THR A 134 6.24 15.76 14.74
C THR A 134 5.45 16.75 13.87
N GLY A 135 4.15 16.56 13.69
CA GLY A 135 3.32 17.33 12.77
C GLY A 135 3.57 17.02 11.28
N THR A 136 4.34 15.97 10.98
CA THR A 136 4.68 15.57 9.60
C THR A 136 3.46 15.02 8.88
N LEU A 137 3.23 15.46 7.63
CA LEU A 137 2.16 14.91 6.79
C LEU A 137 2.39 13.41 6.55
N CYS A 138 1.36 12.61 6.75
CA CYS A 138 1.39 11.17 6.51
C CYS A 138 0.22 10.72 5.63
N ILE A 139 0.48 9.75 4.74
CA ILE A 139 -0.57 8.97 4.10
C ILE A 139 -0.32 7.49 4.41
N HIS A 140 -1.23 6.89 5.18
CA HIS A 140 -1.27 5.45 5.43
C HIS A 140 -1.79 4.75 4.18
N ALA A 141 -0.94 3.98 3.50
CA ALA A 141 -1.28 3.34 2.24
C ALA A 141 -1.72 1.87 2.38
N ASP A 142 -1.35 1.19 3.47
CA ASP A 142 -1.54 -0.27 3.56
C ASP A 142 -2.31 -0.74 4.80
N SER A 143 -2.50 0.12 5.79
CA SER A 143 -3.25 -0.21 7.01
C SER A 143 -4.74 -0.17 6.78
N GLU A 144 -5.42 -1.30 6.94
CA GLU A 144 -6.85 -1.46 6.63
C GLU A 144 -7.77 -1.40 7.86
N THR A 145 -7.23 -1.42 9.09
CA THR A 145 -8.04 -1.34 10.33
C THR A 145 -8.88 -0.06 10.37
N THR A 146 -10.16 -0.22 10.71
CA THR A 146 -11.14 0.87 10.62
C THR A 146 -10.81 2.03 11.54
N SER A 147 -10.42 1.74 12.79
CA SER A 147 -10.22 2.75 13.84
C SER A 147 -9.10 3.75 13.57
N LEU A 148 -8.11 3.43 12.74
CA LEU A 148 -6.94 4.30 12.50
C LEU A 148 -7.31 5.73 12.08
N THR A 149 -8.35 5.89 11.26
CA THR A 149 -8.85 7.19 10.81
C THR A 149 -10.32 7.43 11.15
N ALA A 150 -11.13 6.39 11.38
CA ALA A 150 -12.54 6.55 11.71
C ALA A 150 -12.78 6.95 13.17
N ASP A 151 -11.95 6.47 14.12
CA ASP A 151 -12.05 6.88 15.53
C ASP A 151 -11.49 8.29 15.73
N PRO A 152 -12.32 9.28 16.13
CA PRO A 152 -11.86 10.65 16.35
C PRO A 152 -10.78 10.79 17.43
N LYS A 153 -10.69 9.84 18.35
CA LYS A 153 -9.69 9.86 19.44
C LYS A 153 -8.33 9.35 18.96
N ILE A 154 -8.34 8.49 17.93
CA ILE A 154 -7.12 7.87 17.35
C ILE A 154 -6.61 8.68 16.18
N ARG A 155 -7.49 9.17 15.33
CA ARG A 155 -7.16 9.91 14.10
C ARG A 155 -6.24 11.09 14.36
N ALA A 156 -5.14 11.20 13.61
CA ALA A 156 -4.27 12.36 13.60
C ALA A 156 -4.68 13.37 12.50
N PRO A 157 -4.71 14.68 12.78
CA PRO A 157 -5.21 15.67 11.82
C PRO A 157 -4.32 15.85 10.57
N ASN A 158 -3.08 15.39 10.64
CA ASN A 158 -2.08 15.40 9.58
C ASN A 158 -1.84 14.02 8.95
N ALA A 159 -2.67 13.02 9.26
CA ALA A 159 -2.58 11.68 8.69
C ALA A 159 -3.81 11.34 7.87
N PHE A 160 -3.60 10.91 6.64
CA PHE A 160 -4.61 10.51 5.66
C PHE A 160 -4.51 9.01 5.41
N ARG A 161 -5.53 8.40 4.80
CA ARG A 161 -5.50 6.98 4.46
C ARG A 161 -5.92 6.74 3.02
N CYS A 162 -5.00 6.17 2.24
CA CYS A 162 -5.27 5.59 0.92
C CYS A 162 -5.43 4.07 0.94
N ALA A 163 -5.27 3.41 2.09
CA ALA A 163 -5.61 2.00 2.25
C ALA A 163 -7.12 1.79 2.18
N ARG A 164 -7.52 0.62 1.68
CA ARG A 164 -8.89 0.11 1.86
C ARG A 164 -9.27 0.17 3.35
N GLN A 165 -10.57 0.16 3.61
CA GLN A 165 -11.05 0.08 4.98
C GLN A 165 -11.77 -1.26 5.20
N VAL A 166 -11.39 -1.98 6.26
CA VAL A 166 -12.03 -3.25 6.62
C VAL A 166 -13.56 -3.12 6.71
N LEU A 167 -14.05 -1.99 7.23
CA LEU A 167 -15.48 -1.73 7.32
C LEU A 167 -16.17 -1.74 5.95
N HIS A 168 -15.57 -1.08 4.95
CA HIS A 168 -16.12 -1.09 3.59
C HIS A 168 -16.17 -2.51 3.01
N ASP A 169 -15.07 -3.26 3.18
CA ASP A 169 -14.98 -4.66 2.73
C ASP A 169 -15.98 -5.55 3.48
N SER A 170 -16.22 -5.31 4.77
CA SER A 170 -17.15 -6.06 5.62
C SER A 170 -18.62 -5.77 5.30
N ILE A 171 -18.96 -4.52 4.97
CA ILE A 171 -20.30 -4.16 4.49
C ILE A 171 -20.62 -4.94 3.22
N VAL A 172 -19.71 -4.90 2.25
CA VAL A 172 -19.90 -5.56 0.95
C VAL A 172 -19.85 -7.09 1.10
N GLY A 173 -18.86 -7.59 1.83
CA GLY A 173 -18.68 -9.03 2.06
C GLY A 173 -19.81 -9.66 2.86
N GLY A 174 -20.29 -8.97 3.90
CA GLY A 174 -21.44 -9.41 4.70
C GLY A 174 -22.71 -9.50 3.86
N SER A 175 -22.98 -8.49 3.01
CA SER A 175 -24.11 -8.51 2.07
C SER A 175 -24.00 -9.65 1.05
N TYR A 176 -22.83 -9.81 0.44
CA TYR A 176 -22.55 -10.86 -0.54
C TYR A 176 -22.71 -12.26 0.09
N ALA A 177 -22.10 -12.47 1.26
CA ALA A 177 -22.16 -13.72 1.99
C ALA A 177 -23.60 -14.06 2.49
N ALA A 178 -24.38 -13.04 2.87
CA ALA A 178 -25.77 -13.20 3.27
C ALA A 178 -26.64 -13.76 2.14
N GLY A 179 -26.45 -13.28 0.90
CA GLY A 179 -27.12 -13.84 -0.27
C GLY A 179 -26.83 -15.32 -0.47
N ILE A 180 -25.57 -15.72 -0.32
CA ILE A 180 -25.13 -17.12 -0.43
C ILE A 180 -25.64 -17.93 0.76
N ALA A 181 -25.54 -17.41 1.98
CA ALA A 181 -26.01 -18.07 3.19
C ALA A 181 -27.52 -18.42 3.09
N LYS A 182 -28.32 -17.45 2.64
CA LYS A 182 -29.75 -17.64 2.42
C LYS A 182 -30.03 -18.67 1.34
N ALA A 183 -29.34 -18.59 0.20
CA ALA A 183 -29.56 -19.51 -0.92
C ALA A 183 -29.13 -20.96 -0.60
N GLN A 184 -28.09 -21.16 0.21
CA GLN A 184 -27.50 -22.47 0.52
C GLN A 184 -27.82 -22.96 1.94
N GLY A 185 -28.56 -22.21 2.76
CA GLY A 185 -28.91 -22.59 4.14
C GLY A 185 -27.68 -22.58 5.09
N LEU A 186 -26.70 -21.71 4.88
CA LEU A 186 -25.48 -21.67 5.68
C LEU A 186 -25.71 -20.85 6.96
N LYS A 187 -26.09 -21.52 8.05
CA LYS A 187 -26.42 -20.88 9.34
C LYS A 187 -25.22 -20.79 10.29
N ARG A 188 -24.36 -21.81 10.33
CA ARG A 188 -23.28 -21.97 11.29
C ARG A 188 -21.97 -21.47 10.70
N TRP A 189 -21.47 -20.36 11.23
CA TRP A 189 -20.28 -19.67 10.75
C TRP A 189 -19.16 -19.67 11.80
N MET A 190 -17.93 -19.82 11.36
CA MET A 190 -16.74 -19.72 12.19
C MET A 190 -15.73 -18.76 11.53
N THR A 191 -14.81 -18.21 12.29
CA THR A 191 -13.72 -17.38 11.74
C THR A 191 -12.35 -17.97 12.05
N CYS A 192 -11.40 -17.80 11.11
CA CYS A 192 -9.97 -18.06 11.29
C CYS A 192 -9.19 -16.88 10.73
N SER A 193 -8.70 -16.03 11.61
CA SER A 193 -8.04 -14.76 11.22
C SER A 193 -6.84 -14.48 12.09
N PRO A 194 -5.84 -13.70 11.59
CA PRO A 194 -4.61 -13.47 12.36
C PRO A 194 -4.89 -12.70 13.65
N ASP A 195 -4.17 -13.05 14.72
CA ASP A 195 -4.38 -12.54 16.08
C ASP A 195 -3.75 -11.15 16.27
N TYR A 196 -4.31 -10.15 15.59
CA TYR A 196 -3.99 -8.73 15.82
C TYR A 196 -5.17 -7.86 15.32
N VAL A 197 -5.06 -6.52 15.48
CA VAL A 197 -6.17 -5.58 15.27
C VAL A 197 -6.89 -5.78 13.93
N TYR A 198 -6.17 -5.90 12.81
CA TYR A 198 -6.78 -6.13 11.50
C TYR A 198 -7.64 -7.40 11.44
N GLY A 199 -7.09 -8.52 11.93
CA GLY A 199 -7.83 -9.79 11.89
C GLY A 199 -9.05 -9.79 12.80
N ARG A 200 -8.95 -9.12 13.96
CA ARG A 200 -10.05 -8.97 14.93
C ARG A 200 -11.15 -8.08 14.35
N ASP A 201 -10.81 -6.90 13.83
CA ASP A 201 -11.76 -5.98 13.19
C ASP A 201 -12.45 -6.66 12.00
N SER A 202 -11.67 -7.25 11.10
CA SER A 202 -12.19 -7.91 9.90
C SER A 202 -13.19 -9.03 10.19
N SER A 203 -12.92 -9.85 11.22
CA SER A 203 -13.81 -10.93 11.62
C SER A 203 -15.09 -10.43 12.27
N SER A 204 -14.98 -9.48 13.20
CA SER A 204 -16.14 -8.95 13.92
C SER A 204 -17.04 -8.15 12.99
N GLU A 205 -16.48 -7.21 12.21
CA GLU A 205 -17.26 -6.37 11.31
C GLU A 205 -17.94 -7.20 10.20
N PHE A 206 -17.23 -8.20 9.63
CA PHE A 206 -17.85 -9.12 8.65
C PHE A 206 -19.04 -9.89 9.23
N LEU A 207 -18.91 -10.48 10.43
CA LEU A 207 -19.97 -11.23 11.06
C LEU A 207 -21.14 -10.31 11.46
N ASP A 208 -20.88 -9.11 11.91
CA ASP A 208 -21.92 -8.13 12.26
C ASP A 208 -22.77 -7.78 11.04
N TYR A 209 -22.14 -7.49 9.89
CA TYR A 209 -22.87 -7.20 8.65
C TYR A 209 -23.53 -8.45 8.05
N LEU A 210 -22.86 -9.61 8.08
CA LEU A 210 -23.48 -10.86 7.67
C LEU A 210 -24.78 -11.13 8.44
N LYS A 211 -24.75 -11.00 9.77
CA LYS A 211 -25.92 -11.18 10.64
C LYS A 211 -26.97 -10.09 10.45
N MET A 212 -26.55 -8.86 10.15
CA MET A 212 -27.50 -7.78 9.82
C MET A 212 -28.31 -8.09 8.57
N PHE A 213 -27.67 -8.64 7.51
CA PHE A 213 -28.32 -8.97 6.25
C PHE A 213 -29.00 -10.35 6.25
N GLU A 214 -28.53 -11.28 7.09
CA GLU A 214 -29.10 -12.64 7.27
C GLU A 214 -29.15 -13.01 8.75
N PRO A 215 -30.23 -12.62 9.47
CA PRO A 215 -30.36 -12.80 10.93
C PRO A 215 -30.34 -14.25 11.42
N SER A 216 -30.55 -15.22 10.54
CA SER A 216 -30.53 -16.67 10.89
C SER A 216 -29.10 -17.21 11.08
N VAL A 217 -28.07 -16.39 10.78
CA VAL A 217 -26.66 -16.77 10.92
C VAL A 217 -26.22 -16.76 12.39
N GLU A 218 -25.51 -17.81 12.78
CA GLU A 218 -24.92 -17.99 14.11
C GLU A 218 -23.40 -18.11 14.00
N ALA A 219 -22.66 -17.33 14.79
CA ALA A 219 -21.22 -17.46 14.95
C ALA A 219 -20.95 -18.59 15.99
N VAL A 220 -20.44 -19.73 15.52
CA VAL A 220 -20.24 -20.93 16.35
C VAL A 220 -18.83 -21.07 16.90
N GLY A 221 -17.91 -20.17 16.56
CA GLY A 221 -16.56 -20.16 17.06
C GLY A 221 -15.59 -19.26 16.28
N ALA A 222 -14.40 -19.15 16.82
CA ALA A 222 -13.29 -18.45 16.19
C ALA A 222 -11.97 -19.14 16.54
N THR A 223 -10.98 -19.02 15.65
CA THR A 223 -9.59 -19.39 15.94
C THR A 223 -8.66 -18.29 15.45
N TRP A 224 -7.59 -18.06 16.20
CA TRP A 224 -6.73 -16.88 16.08
C TRP A 224 -5.27 -17.28 15.99
N PRO A 225 -4.79 -17.76 14.84
CA PRO A 225 -3.37 -18.01 14.66
C PRO A 225 -2.55 -16.73 14.81
N LYS A 226 -1.39 -16.84 15.43
CA LYS A 226 -0.42 -15.73 15.46
C LYS A 226 0.02 -15.41 14.03
N LEU A 227 0.29 -14.14 13.77
CA LEU A 227 0.90 -13.74 12.51
C LEU A 227 2.24 -14.49 12.33
N PHE A 228 2.45 -15.03 11.12
CA PHE A 228 3.60 -15.89 10.80
C PHE A 228 3.63 -17.23 11.55
N ALA A 229 2.48 -17.76 11.93
CA ALA A 229 2.43 -19.10 12.50
C ALA A 229 3.15 -20.11 11.59
N PRO A 230 3.99 -21.00 12.13
CA PRO A 230 4.69 -21.98 11.31
C PRO A 230 3.77 -23.11 10.84
N ASP A 231 2.65 -23.29 11.51
CA ASP A 231 1.71 -24.40 11.32
C ASP A 231 0.28 -23.97 11.65
N TYR A 232 -0.67 -24.49 10.91
CA TYR A 232 -2.12 -24.22 11.03
C TYR A 232 -2.93 -25.48 11.38
N THR A 233 -2.30 -26.62 11.69
CA THR A 233 -2.94 -27.90 11.93
C THR A 233 -3.94 -27.81 13.07
N GLU A 234 -3.59 -27.16 14.18
CA GLU A 234 -4.50 -26.95 15.31
C GLU A 234 -5.74 -26.16 14.91
N ASN A 235 -5.55 -25.09 14.10
CA ASN A 235 -6.64 -24.27 13.64
C ASN A 235 -7.59 -25.05 12.70
N VAL A 236 -7.02 -25.82 11.77
CA VAL A 236 -7.78 -26.69 10.85
C VAL A 236 -8.56 -27.77 11.63
N THR A 237 -7.90 -28.45 12.57
CA THR A 237 -8.53 -29.48 13.41
C THR A 237 -9.70 -28.90 14.20
N ARG A 238 -9.52 -27.76 14.86
CA ARG A 238 -10.57 -27.08 15.61
C ARG A 238 -11.76 -26.70 14.74
N ILE A 239 -11.52 -26.24 13.50
CA ILE A 239 -12.59 -25.92 12.55
C ILE A 239 -13.37 -27.19 12.19
N LEU A 240 -12.68 -28.30 11.86
CA LEU A 240 -13.32 -29.57 11.50
C LEU A 240 -14.11 -30.17 12.67
N GLU A 241 -13.63 -30.09 13.92
CA GLU A 241 -14.33 -30.51 15.13
C GLU A 241 -15.57 -29.65 15.42
N THR A 242 -15.53 -28.34 15.16
CA THR A 242 -16.66 -27.42 15.36
C THR A 242 -17.75 -27.63 14.31
N LYS A 243 -17.38 -28.17 13.13
CA LYS A 243 -18.31 -28.45 12.00
C LYS A 243 -19.12 -27.21 11.60
N PRO A 244 -18.49 -26.03 11.34
CA PRO A 244 -19.23 -24.92 10.75
C PRO A 244 -19.66 -25.27 9.32
N GLN A 245 -20.70 -24.62 8.81
CA GLN A 245 -21.08 -24.71 7.41
C GLN A 245 -20.28 -23.77 6.53
N ALA A 246 -19.87 -22.63 7.11
CA ALA A 246 -19.04 -21.65 6.45
C ALA A 246 -17.93 -21.11 7.37
N LEU A 247 -16.80 -20.76 6.77
CA LEU A 247 -15.62 -20.20 7.41
C LEU A 247 -15.27 -18.86 6.76
N TYR A 248 -15.10 -17.82 7.58
CA TYR A 248 -14.52 -16.55 7.13
C TYR A 248 -13.06 -16.45 7.57
N SER A 249 -12.21 -15.88 6.72
CA SER A 249 -10.81 -15.67 7.04
C SER A 249 -10.27 -14.33 6.53
N ALA A 250 -9.54 -13.64 7.39
CA ALA A 250 -8.72 -12.48 7.04
C ALA A 250 -7.22 -12.80 7.01
N LEU A 251 -6.82 -14.07 6.97
CA LEU A 251 -5.44 -14.46 6.67
C LEU A 251 -5.03 -13.93 5.29
N TYR A 252 -3.75 -13.63 5.09
CA TYR A 252 -3.25 -13.05 3.84
C TYR A 252 -1.83 -13.49 3.53
N SER A 253 -1.41 -13.31 2.27
CA SER A 253 -0.07 -13.64 1.79
C SER A 253 0.37 -15.06 2.20
N GLY A 254 1.59 -15.27 2.65
CA GLY A 254 2.15 -16.57 3.01
C GLY A 254 1.36 -17.30 4.11
N ASP A 255 0.69 -16.59 5.02
CA ASP A 255 -0.13 -17.19 6.07
C ASP A 255 -1.40 -17.82 5.50
N LEU A 256 -2.06 -17.13 4.56
CA LEU A 256 -3.22 -17.71 3.84
C LEU A 256 -2.81 -18.89 2.96
N VAL A 257 -1.69 -18.79 2.26
CA VAL A 257 -1.13 -19.91 1.47
C VAL A 257 -0.91 -21.16 2.34
N SER A 258 -0.22 -20.98 3.49
CA SER A 258 0.04 -22.08 4.42
C SER A 258 -1.25 -22.70 4.99
N PHE A 259 -2.23 -21.85 5.33
CA PHE A 259 -3.53 -22.32 5.80
C PHE A 259 -4.29 -23.13 4.73
N ILE A 260 -4.27 -22.65 3.47
CA ILE A 260 -4.95 -23.36 2.36
C ILE A 260 -4.24 -24.67 2.05
N ASP A 261 -2.91 -24.68 1.98
CA ASP A 261 -2.14 -25.89 1.71
C ASP A 261 -2.41 -26.97 2.78
N GLN A 262 -2.44 -26.58 4.06
CA GLN A 262 -2.75 -27.51 5.16
C GLN A 262 -4.23 -27.89 5.16
N GLY A 263 -5.15 -26.95 4.95
CA GLY A 263 -6.58 -27.24 4.81
C GLY A 263 -6.89 -28.25 3.71
N ASN A 264 -6.19 -28.19 2.59
CA ASN A 264 -6.29 -29.17 1.51
C ASN A 264 -5.89 -30.59 1.97
N LEU A 265 -4.83 -30.72 2.80
CA LEU A 265 -4.38 -32.03 3.31
C LEU A 265 -5.44 -32.70 4.20
N TYR A 266 -6.23 -31.90 4.93
CA TYR A 266 -7.28 -32.39 5.83
C TYR A 266 -8.69 -32.39 5.19
N GLY A 267 -8.82 -32.07 3.91
CA GLY A 267 -10.12 -32.01 3.21
C GLY A 267 -11.08 -30.96 3.78
N LEU A 268 -10.52 -29.84 4.32
CA LEU A 268 -11.33 -28.78 4.92
C LEU A 268 -12.29 -28.14 3.94
N PHE A 269 -11.83 -27.85 2.72
CA PHE A 269 -12.63 -27.12 1.72
C PHE A 269 -13.68 -27.98 1.03
N ASP A 270 -13.67 -29.30 1.24
CA ASP A 270 -14.75 -30.21 0.82
C ASP A 270 -15.92 -30.17 1.81
N GLN A 271 -15.70 -29.75 3.06
CA GLN A 271 -16.65 -29.76 4.15
C GLN A 271 -17.21 -28.40 4.52
N VAL A 272 -16.48 -27.31 4.24
CA VAL A 272 -16.80 -25.97 4.70
C VAL A 272 -16.76 -24.99 3.53
N LYS A 273 -17.80 -24.16 3.37
CA LYS A 273 -17.76 -23.04 2.41
C LYS A 273 -16.80 -21.98 2.90
N PHE A 274 -15.80 -21.63 2.08
CA PHE A 274 -14.73 -20.75 2.52
C PHE A 274 -14.87 -19.36 1.92
N PHE A 275 -14.84 -18.34 2.78
CA PHE A 275 -14.86 -16.92 2.48
C PHE A 275 -13.53 -16.32 2.94
N ALA A 276 -12.62 -16.09 2.02
CA ALA A 276 -11.28 -15.56 2.31
C ALA A 276 -11.12 -14.18 1.67
N ILE A 277 -11.23 -13.13 2.49
CA ILE A 277 -11.20 -11.75 1.99
C ILE A 277 -9.96 -11.44 1.15
N ASN A 278 -8.82 -12.06 1.45
CA ASN A 278 -7.53 -11.81 0.81
C ASN A 278 -7.15 -12.82 -0.28
N MET A 279 -8.06 -13.72 -0.70
CA MET A 279 -7.71 -14.73 -1.68
C MET A 279 -7.48 -14.17 -3.08
N ALA A 280 -8.29 -13.19 -3.51
CA ALA A 280 -8.20 -12.57 -4.83
C ALA A 280 -7.06 -11.52 -4.90
N ASP A 281 -5.84 -11.98 -4.62
CA ASP A 281 -4.57 -11.29 -4.77
C ASP A 281 -3.53 -12.22 -5.38
N TYR A 282 -2.73 -11.74 -6.31
CA TYR A 282 -1.78 -12.58 -7.06
C TYR A 282 -0.69 -13.22 -6.18
N THR A 283 -0.34 -12.64 -5.03
CA THR A 283 0.56 -13.29 -4.05
C THR A 283 0.02 -14.64 -3.60
N THR A 284 -1.26 -14.71 -3.31
CA THR A 284 -1.92 -15.94 -2.83
C THR A 284 -2.28 -16.87 -3.98
N LEU A 285 -2.89 -16.30 -5.03
CA LEU A 285 -3.37 -17.09 -6.19
C LEU A 285 -2.27 -17.89 -6.87
N HIS A 286 -1.04 -17.34 -6.96
CA HIS A 286 0.10 -17.99 -7.61
C HIS A 286 0.92 -18.86 -6.66
N ALA A 287 0.86 -18.63 -5.35
CA ALA A 287 1.67 -19.35 -4.38
C ALA A 287 1.01 -20.63 -3.84
N VAL A 288 -0.31 -20.74 -3.89
CA VAL A 288 -1.06 -21.92 -3.43
C VAL A 288 -0.80 -23.09 -4.39
N LYS A 289 -0.32 -24.22 -3.86
CA LYS A 289 0.03 -25.41 -4.66
C LYS A 289 -1.16 -26.01 -5.40
N LYS A 290 -2.32 -26.05 -4.72
CA LYS A 290 -3.57 -26.52 -5.29
C LYS A 290 -4.66 -25.54 -4.86
N LEU A 291 -5.05 -24.65 -5.77
CA LEU A 291 -6.11 -23.68 -5.50
C LEU A 291 -7.47 -24.39 -5.43
N PRO A 292 -8.15 -24.39 -4.26
CA PRO A 292 -9.50 -24.89 -4.19
C PRO A 292 -10.44 -24.03 -5.03
N ALA A 293 -11.30 -24.64 -5.84
CA ALA A 293 -12.36 -23.93 -6.54
C ALA A 293 -13.47 -23.53 -5.56
N GLY A 294 -14.11 -22.39 -5.84
CA GLY A 294 -15.29 -21.96 -5.09
C GLY A 294 -15.00 -21.27 -3.77
N ILE A 295 -13.78 -20.77 -3.54
CA ILE A 295 -13.51 -19.85 -2.43
C ILE A 295 -14.07 -18.48 -2.80
N TYR A 296 -14.93 -17.94 -1.96
CA TYR A 296 -15.48 -16.60 -2.11
C TYR A 296 -14.46 -15.57 -1.62
N SER A 297 -14.19 -14.54 -2.43
CA SER A 297 -13.16 -13.56 -2.09
C SER A 297 -13.51 -12.14 -2.53
N CYS A 298 -13.08 -11.17 -1.72
CA CYS A 298 -13.02 -9.78 -2.13
C CYS A 298 -11.87 -9.58 -3.12
N ASN A 299 -12.02 -8.66 -4.08
CA ASN A 299 -10.88 -8.23 -4.87
C ASN A 299 -9.86 -7.54 -3.97
N ARG A 300 -8.62 -8.00 -4.02
CA ARG A 300 -7.50 -7.26 -3.40
C ARG A 300 -6.80 -6.45 -4.47
N TYR A 301 -6.23 -7.12 -5.46
CA TYR A 301 -5.87 -6.52 -6.73
C TYR A 301 -5.99 -7.55 -7.84
N LEU A 302 -6.70 -7.17 -8.89
CA LEU A 302 -6.81 -7.94 -10.13
C LEU A 302 -6.76 -6.96 -11.31
N SER A 303 -5.99 -7.30 -12.36
CA SER A 303 -5.96 -6.52 -13.61
C SER A 303 -7.31 -6.50 -14.35
N THR A 304 -8.20 -7.44 -13.98
CA THR A 304 -9.55 -7.60 -14.53
C THR A 304 -10.65 -6.93 -13.71
N PHE A 305 -10.31 -6.31 -12.54
CA PHE A 305 -11.29 -5.62 -11.72
C PHE A 305 -10.70 -4.38 -11.02
N PRO A 306 -11.26 -3.17 -11.26
CA PRO A 306 -12.40 -2.91 -12.16
C PRO A 306 -12.05 -3.27 -13.62
N ALA A 307 -13.03 -3.76 -14.37
CA ALA A 307 -12.84 -4.19 -15.76
C ALA A 307 -12.73 -2.98 -16.70
N THR A 308 -11.66 -2.20 -16.54
CA THR A 308 -11.37 -1.00 -17.31
C THR A 308 -10.06 -1.12 -18.07
N LYS A 309 -9.96 -0.42 -19.20
CA LYS A 309 -8.74 -0.34 -20.00
C LYS A 309 -7.58 0.23 -19.16
N SER A 310 -7.85 1.27 -18.37
CA SER A 310 -6.83 1.94 -17.54
C SER A 310 -6.24 1.01 -16.47
N ASN A 311 -7.07 0.16 -15.82
CA ASN A 311 -6.58 -0.82 -14.86
C ASN A 311 -5.70 -1.89 -15.53
N ALA A 312 -6.13 -2.41 -16.67
CA ALA A 312 -5.35 -3.39 -17.43
C ALA A 312 -4.01 -2.81 -17.92
N GLU A 313 -4.00 -1.58 -18.43
CA GLU A 313 -2.79 -0.88 -18.89
C GLU A 313 -1.83 -0.59 -17.74
N TRP A 314 -2.33 -0.15 -16.58
CA TRP A 314 -1.51 0.07 -15.39
C TRP A 314 -0.84 -1.23 -14.91
N SER A 315 -1.61 -2.32 -14.84
CA SER A 315 -1.08 -3.64 -14.48
C SER A 315 0.00 -4.11 -15.44
N ALA A 316 -0.23 -3.96 -16.75
CA ALA A 316 0.73 -4.33 -17.78
C ALA A 316 2.01 -3.48 -17.71
N ALA A 317 1.89 -2.18 -17.43
CA ALA A 317 3.04 -1.30 -17.26
C ALA A 317 3.88 -1.66 -16.02
N TYR A 318 3.21 -2.04 -14.92
CA TYR A 318 3.87 -2.50 -13.71
C TYR A 318 4.63 -3.82 -13.97
N ASP A 319 3.96 -4.81 -14.55
CA ASP A 319 4.55 -6.12 -14.87
C ASP A 319 5.73 -5.99 -15.85
N LYS A 320 5.57 -5.20 -16.90
CA LYS A 320 6.65 -4.92 -17.86
C LYS A 320 7.90 -4.34 -17.17
N ARG A 321 7.71 -3.53 -16.12
CA ARG A 321 8.82 -2.87 -15.44
C ARG A 321 9.51 -3.76 -14.42
N TYR A 322 8.74 -4.53 -13.66
CA TYR A 322 9.23 -5.27 -12.50
C TYR A 322 9.23 -6.79 -12.68
N ASN A 323 8.70 -7.28 -13.82
CA ASN A 323 8.54 -8.70 -14.13
C ASN A 323 7.77 -9.46 -13.03
N VAL A 324 6.75 -8.82 -12.48
CA VAL A 324 5.86 -9.36 -11.45
C VAL A 324 4.54 -8.59 -11.48
N LEU A 325 3.42 -9.29 -11.26
CA LEU A 325 2.11 -8.65 -11.18
C LEU A 325 1.98 -7.78 -9.93
N PRO A 326 1.28 -6.64 -10.02
CA PRO A 326 1.03 -5.80 -8.86
C PRO A 326 0.10 -6.48 -7.85
N LEU A 327 0.29 -6.17 -6.58
CA LEU A 327 -0.44 -6.73 -5.44
C LEU A 327 -1.38 -5.68 -4.83
N ASN A 328 -2.16 -6.09 -3.82
CA ASN A 328 -3.05 -5.18 -3.11
C ASN A 328 -2.35 -3.89 -2.65
N TRP A 329 -1.19 -3.99 -2.03
CA TRP A 329 -0.45 -2.83 -1.55
C TRP A 329 0.12 -1.96 -2.68
N ALA A 330 0.34 -2.52 -3.88
CA ALA A 330 0.83 -1.75 -5.02
C ALA A 330 -0.14 -0.65 -5.43
N TRP A 331 -1.42 -0.98 -5.68
CA TRP A 331 -2.37 0.02 -6.14
C TRP A 331 -2.64 1.10 -5.09
N GLN A 332 -2.65 0.72 -3.81
CA GLN A 332 -2.87 1.66 -2.70
C GLN A 332 -1.72 2.68 -2.60
N ASN A 333 -0.47 2.22 -2.74
CA ASN A 333 0.70 3.09 -2.74
C ASN A 333 0.81 3.95 -4.01
N ALA A 334 0.47 3.42 -5.18
CA ALA A 334 0.38 4.21 -6.40
C ALA A 334 -0.65 5.33 -6.25
N LEU A 335 -1.83 5.03 -5.73
CA LEU A 335 -2.89 6.00 -5.47
C LEU A 335 -2.48 7.05 -4.43
N ALA A 336 -1.87 6.63 -3.33
CA ALA A 336 -1.38 7.53 -2.29
C ALA A 336 -0.35 8.52 -2.84
N MET A 337 0.60 8.02 -3.63
CA MET A 337 1.59 8.87 -4.29
C MET A 337 0.94 9.77 -5.34
N GLN A 338 -0.08 9.30 -6.06
CA GLN A 338 -0.85 10.12 -7.00
C GLN A 338 -1.54 11.29 -6.29
N PHE A 339 -2.20 11.07 -5.15
CA PHE A 339 -2.78 12.13 -4.34
C PHE A 339 -1.73 13.16 -3.91
N LEU A 340 -0.55 12.72 -3.47
CA LEU A 340 0.56 13.62 -3.11
C LEU A 340 1.02 14.45 -4.31
N VAL A 341 1.25 13.82 -5.45
CA VAL A 341 1.69 14.50 -6.69
C VAL A 341 0.65 15.52 -7.14
N GLU A 342 -0.64 15.18 -7.13
CA GLU A 342 -1.71 16.12 -7.53
C GLU A 342 -1.86 17.26 -6.52
N ALA A 343 -1.70 17.01 -5.22
CA ALA A 343 -1.69 18.06 -4.19
C ALA A 343 -0.48 19.00 -4.38
N ILE A 344 0.72 18.48 -4.65
CA ILE A 344 1.94 19.25 -4.93
C ILE A 344 1.74 20.11 -6.18
N LYS A 345 1.23 19.56 -7.28
CA LYS A 345 0.95 20.32 -8.50
C LYS A 345 -0.07 21.43 -8.28
N LYS A 346 -1.18 21.12 -7.57
CA LYS A 346 -2.27 22.06 -7.32
C LYS A 346 -1.84 23.24 -6.46
N THR A 347 -0.97 23.00 -5.48
CA THR A 347 -0.56 24.03 -4.50
C THR A 347 0.75 24.72 -4.84
N GLY A 348 1.58 24.11 -5.68
CA GLY A 348 2.96 24.57 -5.91
C GLY A 348 3.85 24.46 -4.67
N SER A 349 3.49 23.64 -3.68
CA SER A 349 4.12 23.56 -2.37
C SER A 349 4.48 22.10 -2.01
N ASP A 350 5.48 21.94 -1.15
CA ASP A 350 5.84 20.73 -0.44
C ASP A 350 5.62 20.84 1.09
N ASP A 351 5.06 21.95 1.54
CA ASP A 351 4.67 22.13 2.94
C ASP A 351 3.53 21.19 3.34
N GLY A 352 3.79 20.35 4.35
CA GLY A 352 2.84 19.33 4.77
C GLY A 352 1.47 19.87 5.22
N LYS A 353 1.40 21.08 5.79
CA LYS A 353 0.12 21.70 6.20
C LYS A 353 -0.68 22.17 4.98
N VAL A 354 0.00 22.76 4.00
CA VAL A 354 -0.60 23.19 2.74
C VAL A 354 -1.15 21.98 2.00
N LEU A 355 -0.34 20.92 1.89
CA LEU A 355 -0.75 19.68 1.23
C LEU A 355 -1.90 18.99 1.96
N ALA A 356 -1.90 18.93 3.30
CA ALA A 356 -3.01 18.40 4.10
C ALA A 356 -4.32 19.16 3.85
N GLY A 357 -4.25 20.48 3.67
CA GLY A 357 -5.41 21.30 3.26
C GLY A 357 -5.92 20.91 1.87
N ALA A 358 -5.01 20.71 0.91
CA ALA A 358 -5.36 20.36 -0.46
C ALA A 358 -5.91 18.94 -0.62
N LEU A 359 -5.45 17.99 0.20
CA LEU A 359 -5.88 16.59 0.18
C LEU A 359 -7.33 16.42 0.65
N ARG A 360 -7.82 17.27 1.56
CA ARG A 360 -9.20 17.18 2.06
C ARG A 360 -10.21 17.48 0.96
N GLY A 361 -11.05 16.50 0.65
CA GLY A 361 -12.05 16.59 -0.41
C GLY A 361 -11.49 16.49 -1.83
N MET A 362 -10.20 16.16 -1.98
CA MET A 362 -9.59 15.97 -3.29
C MET A 362 -10.13 14.72 -3.97
N THR A 363 -10.49 14.85 -5.25
CA THR A 363 -10.81 13.73 -6.13
C THR A 363 -9.76 13.62 -7.22
N VAL A 364 -9.29 12.43 -7.49
CA VAL A 364 -8.33 12.13 -8.57
C VAL A 364 -8.90 11.11 -9.54
N GLU A 365 -8.59 11.23 -10.83
CA GLU A 365 -8.81 10.16 -11.79
C GLU A 365 -7.89 8.99 -11.44
N SER A 366 -8.42 7.78 -11.43
CA SER A 366 -7.63 6.61 -11.02
C SER A 366 -8.13 5.33 -11.68
N PRO A 367 -7.23 4.47 -12.16
CA PRO A 367 -7.57 3.15 -12.68
C PRO A 367 -8.23 2.24 -11.61
N PHE A 368 -8.12 2.62 -10.34
CA PHE A 368 -8.62 1.86 -9.18
C PHE A 368 -9.99 2.34 -8.70
N GLY A 369 -10.51 3.41 -9.29
CA GLY A 369 -11.82 3.95 -8.94
C GLY A 369 -12.98 3.09 -9.43
N ALA A 370 -14.04 2.95 -8.65
CA ALA A 370 -15.25 2.23 -9.04
C ALA A 370 -15.89 2.82 -10.31
N LYS A 371 -15.76 4.13 -10.50
CA LYS A 371 -16.23 4.90 -11.66
C LYS A 371 -15.10 5.72 -12.31
N GLY A 372 -13.84 5.27 -12.19
CA GLY A 372 -12.67 5.94 -12.74
C GLY A 372 -12.11 7.07 -11.88
N THR A 373 -12.68 7.34 -10.71
CA THR A 373 -12.20 8.35 -9.76
C THR A 373 -12.18 7.82 -8.34
N VAL A 374 -11.30 8.38 -7.49
CA VAL A 374 -11.24 8.13 -6.05
C VAL A 374 -11.20 9.45 -5.32
N THR A 375 -11.94 9.57 -4.23
CA THR A 375 -12.06 10.78 -3.42
C THR A 375 -11.44 10.57 -2.04
N MET A 376 -10.61 11.52 -1.60
CA MET A 376 -10.13 11.63 -0.22
C MET A 376 -11.13 12.45 0.58
N ARG A 377 -11.91 11.81 1.45
CA ARG A 377 -12.91 12.50 2.29
C ARG A 377 -12.26 13.52 3.22
N ALA A 378 -12.94 14.63 3.44
CA ALA A 378 -12.46 15.70 4.31
C ALA A 378 -12.68 15.37 5.80
N GLU A 379 -13.80 14.71 6.13
CA GLU A 379 -14.25 14.49 7.50
C GLU A 379 -13.42 13.45 8.28
N ASP A 380 -12.95 12.40 7.63
CA ASP A 380 -12.17 11.35 8.28
C ASP A 380 -10.87 10.98 7.53
N GLN A 381 -10.50 11.79 6.54
CA GLN A 381 -9.20 11.66 5.84
C GLN A 381 -8.98 10.29 5.19
N THR A 382 -10.06 9.64 4.74
CA THR A 382 -10.06 8.28 4.17
C THR A 382 -10.58 8.30 2.73
N ILE A 383 -10.00 7.47 1.88
CA ILE A 383 -10.47 7.33 0.49
C ILE A 383 -11.82 6.62 0.40
N VAL A 384 -12.62 7.05 -0.57
CA VAL A 384 -13.89 6.43 -0.99
C VAL A 384 -13.93 6.30 -2.52
N ASP A 385 -14.95 5.61 -3.02
CA ASP A 385 -15.20 5.40 -4.45
C ASP A 385 -14.16 4.53 -5.17
N TYR A 386 -13.29 3.84 -4.45
CA TYR A 386 -12.42 2.82 -5.04
C TYR A 386 -13.20 1.52 -5.36
N ALA A 387 -12.68 0.71 -6.26
CA ALA A 387 -13.36 -0.52 -6.68
C ALA A 387 -13.34 -1.59 -5.58
N ILE A 388 -14.51 -2.01 -5.13
CA ILE A 388 -14.73 -3.13 -4.21
C ILE A 388 -15.68 -4.11 -4.89
N GLY A 389 -15.36 -5.41 -4.83
CA GLY A 389 -16.22 -6.46 -5.35
C GLY A 389 -15.88 -7.81 -4.72
N TRP A 390 -16.82 -8.72 -4.76
CA TRP A 390 -16.65 -10.10 -4.36
C TRP A 390 -16.94 -11.05 -5.54
N GLY A 391 -16.16 -12.10 -5.62
CA GLY A 391 -16.27 -13.13 -6.65
C GLY A 391 -15.87 -14.49 -6.14
N VAL A 392 -15.67 -15.43 -7.05
CA VAL A 392 -15.37 -16.84 -6.75
C VAL A 392 -14.06 -17.23 -7.40
N THR A 393 -13.20 -17.92 -6.67
CA THR A 393 -11.93 -18.41 -7.22
C THR A 393 -12.15 -19.62 -8.11
N ILE A 394 -11.36 -19.66 -9.19
CA ILE A 394 -11.25 -20.79 -10.12
C ILE A 394 -9.77 -21.19 -10.26
N PRO A 395 -9.47 -22.49 -10.52
CA PRO A 395 -8.08 -22.97 -10.54
C PRO A 395 -7.20 -22.44 -11.67
N GLN A 396 -7.80 -21.88 -12.71
CA GLN A 396 -7.09 -21.38 -13.90
C GLN A 396 -7.27 -19.87 -14.06
N ALA A 397 -6.34 -19.23 -14.74
CA ALA A 397 -6.49 -17.81 -15.08
C ALA A 397 -7.83 -17.54 -15.78
N PRO A 398 -8.56 -16.49 -15.42
CA PRO A 398 -8.14 -15.33 -14.60
C PRO A 398 -8.17 -15.55 -13.08
N PHE A 399 -8.28 -16.74 -12.57
CA PHE A 399 -8.27 -17.19 -11.16
C PHE A 399 -9.48 -16.72 -10.32
N VAL A 400 -10.22 -15.75 -10.76
CA VAL A 400 -11.44 -15.24 -10.10
C VAL A 400 -12.46 -14.90 -11.17
N GLU A 401 -13.71 -15.33 -10.96
CA GLU A 401 -14.84 -15.05 -11.83
C GLU A 401 -16.04 -14.50 -11.06
N GLY A 402 -17.02 -13.99 -11.78
CA GLY A 402 -18.29 -13.54 -11.20
C GLY A 402 -18.15 -12.36 -10.23
N MET A 403 -17.16 -11.48 -10.42
CA MET A 403 -16.96 -10.32 -9.55
C MET A 403 -18.17 -9.40 -9.57
N GLN A 404 -18.83 -9.27 -8.43
CA GLN A 404 -19.95 -8.36 -8.22
C GLN A 404 -19.41 -7.08 -7.58
N ALA A 405 -19.51 -5.96 -8.34
CA ALA A 405 -19.09 -4.65 -7.86
C ALA A 405 -20.05 -4.12 -6.78
N ALA A 406 -19.47 -3.48 -5.77
CA ALA A 406 -20.22 -2.84 -4.70
C ALA A 406 -20.83 -1.51 -5.14
N ASP A 407 -21.95 -1.16 -4.53
CA ASP A 407 -22.56 0.17 -4.60
C ASP A 407 -22.09 1.05 -3.44
N TRP A 408 -21.35 2.10 -3.74
CA TRP A 408 -20.85 3.05 -2.75
C TRP A 408 -21.97 3.80 -2.02
N THR A 409 -23.17 3.93 -2.60
CA THR A 409 -24.32 4.51 -1.92
C THR A 409 -24.72 3.67 -0.71
N VAL A 410 -24.70 2.33 -0.88
CA VAL A 410 -24.99 1.38 0.20
C VAL A 410 -23.87 1.41 1.25
N ILE A 411 -22.61 1.41 0.82
CA ILE A 411 -21.45 1.46 1.73
C ILE A 411 -21.53 2.71 2.60
N ALA A 412 -21.71 3.90 2.00
CA ALA A 412 -21.76 5.17 2.71
C ALA A 412 -22.91 5.25 3.73
N ALA A 413 -24.10 4.75 3.38
CA ALA A 413 -25.22 4.70 4.28
C ALA A 413 -24.95 3.80 5.50
N ARG A 414 -24.39 2.61 5.28
CA ARG A 414 -24.09 1.66 6.36
C ARG A 414 -22.92 2.10 7.23
N GLU A 415 -21.89 2.68 6.63
CA GLU A 415 -20.77 3.28 7.38
C GLU A 415 -21.26 4.42 8.30
N THR A 416 -22.15 5.29 7.80
CA THR A 416 -22.73 6.36 8.59
C THR A 416 -23.50 5.82 9.80
N GLU A 417 -24.30 4.79 9.60
CA GLU A 417 -25.04 4.11 10.67
C GLU A 417 -24.09 3.51 11.72
N TRP A 418 -23.04 2.83 11.26
CA TRP A 418 -22.05 2.21 12.12
C TRP A 418 -21.25 3.24 12.93
N LYS A 419 -20.81 4.36 12.31
CA LYS A 419 -20.15 5.46 13.02
C LYS A 419 -21.02 6.06 14.12
N LYS A 420 -22.33 6.22 13.86
CA LYS A 420 -23.29 6.67 14.89
C LYS A 420 -23.37 5.70 16.06
N GLN A 421 -23.46 4.39 15.79
CA GLN A 421 -23.51 3.37 16.83
C GLN A 421 -22.22 3.32 17.68
N LYS A 422 -21.06 3.61 17.08
CA LYS A 422 -19.77 3.72 17.78
C LYS A 422 -19.57 5.06 18.50
N GLY A 423 -20.42 6.05 18.29
CA GLY A 423 -20.22 7.41 18.79
C GLY A 423 -19.07 8.15 18.10
N TRP A 424 -18.82 7.82 16.84
CA TRP A 424 -17.74 8.40 16.03
C TRP A 424 -18.24 9.35 14.92
N ALA A 425 -19.55 9.59 14.84
CA ALA A 425 -20.19 10.52 13.90
C ALA A 425 -20.37 11.92 14.51
#